data_20d3e160b3df41f17a9e513ebf3a3bff
#
_entry.id   20d3e160b3df41f17a9e513ebf3a3bff
#
_cell.length_a   1.000
_cell.length_b   1.000
_cell.length_c   1.000
_cell.angle_alpha   90.00
_cell.angle_beta   90.00
_cell.angle_gamma   90.00
#
_symmetry.space_group_name_H-M   'P 1'
#
loop_
_entity.id
_entity.type
_entity.pdbx_description
1 polymer ?
#
loop_
_entity_poly.entity_id
_entity_poly.type
_entity_poly.pdbx_seq_one_letter_code
_entity_poly.pdbx_strand_id
1 'polypeptide(L)'
;MPSDWDDDEGMPEMRPERPARRRGPSRGQIMRRRLVALGSIVVVVVAVIIVLSSSGGDDGSGRPTAHPSQAKKVAHKTKAKKAASGKVTNATPQADWVPHRGPVPILEYHDLGSPPEGEPYPELFVGRDDFAKQMDWLEERGYEAVTLEQVQEAWYHGGKLPPKPIVLSFDDGYRPQFTFALPTLKEHGWAGVLNLKAEGSDLYESNVKAMIAAGWELAAHTIHHLDLTELGPEEVEEEVAGSRKILQREYDVPVDNFCYPSGQFDEAVVKAVEEAGYTGATTEISGFAERGKPFELARLEILRETHVGGLAADLKNEEGETAEGGG
;
A
#
# COMPACT_ATOMS: atom_id res chain seq x y z
N MET A 1 -49.16 -37.46 49.48
CA MET A 1 -48.82 -38.02 48.16
C MET A 1 -47.95 -37.01 47.46
N PRO A 2 -46.69 -37.31 47.20
CA PRO A 2 -45.74 -36.43 46.57
C PRO A 2 -45.85 -36.56 45.04
N SER A 3 -45.56 -35.49 44.32
CA SER A 3 -45.27 -35.53 42.90
C SER A 3 -43.94 -34.81 42.65
N ASP A 4 -42.90 -35.64 42.61
CA ASP A 4 -41.59 -35.34 42.09
C ASP A 4 -41.68 -35.13 40.57
N TRP A 5 -41.14 -34.03 40.09
CA TRP A 5 -40.61 -33.87 38.73
C TRP A 5 -39.39 -33.00 38.77
N ASP A 6 -38.26 -33.60 39.16
CA ASP A 6 -36.93 -33.09 38.81
C ASP A 6 -36.54 -33.77 37.49
N ASP A 7 -36.41 -33.02 36.43
CA ASP A 7 -35.63 -33.38 35.23
C ASP A 7 -35.02 -32.12 34.64
N ASP A 8 -33.89 -31.74 35.22
CA ASP A 8 -32.95 -30.76 34.69
C ASP A 8 -31.90 -31.52 33.86
N GLU A 9 -32.29 -31.94 32.64
CA GLU A 9 -31.32 -32.43 31.64
C GLU A 9 -30.68 -31.24 30.94
N GLY A 10 -29.49 -30.89 31.42
CA GLY A 10 -28.60 -29.90 30.81
C GLY A 10 -28.33 -30.15 29.37
N MET A 11 -28.76 -29.24 28.49
CA MET A 11 -28.37 -29.22 27.11
C MET A 11 -26.86 -28.99 27.00
N PRO A 12 -26.12 -29.76 26.19
CA PRO A 12 -24.70 -29.51 25.97
C PRO A 12 -24.48 -28.16 25.23
N GLU A 13 -23.69 -27.29 25.85
CA GLU A 13 -23.18 -26.08 25.24
C GLU A 13 -22.48 -26.39 23.92
N MET A 14 -23.09 -26.06 22.79
CA MET A 14 -22.44 -26.12 21.49
C MET A 14 -21.40 -25.01 21.42
N ARG A 15 -20.13 -25.37 21.62
CA ARG A 15 -19.01 -24.48 21.30
C ARG A 15 -18.99 -24.25 19.78
N PRO A 16 -18.87 -23.00 19.30
CA PRO A 16 -18.72 -22.75 17.90
C PRO A 16 -17.42 -23.42 17.39
N GLU A 17 -17.53 -24.23 16.35
CA GLU A 17 -16.39 -24.84 15.67
C GLU A 17 -15.54 -23.69 15.07
N ARG A 18 -14.27 -23.65 15.43
CA ARG A 18 -13.30 -22.76 14.81
C ARG A 18 -13.17 -23.11 13.33
N PRO A 19 -13.20 -22.11 12.41
CA PRO A 19 -12.97 -22.39 10.99
C PRO A 19 -11.62 -23.08 10.80
N ALA A 20 -11.59 -24.10 9.93
CA ALA A 20 -10.40 -24.88 9.64
C ALA A 20 -9.30 -23.97 9.05
N ARG A 21 -8.17 -23.83 9.75
CA ARG A 21 -6.99 -23.11 9.29
C ARG A 21 -6.50 -23.70 7.96
N ARG A 22 -6.47 -22.91 6.90
CA ARG A 22 -5.81 -23.27 5.65
C ARG A 22 -4.29 -23.30 5.92
N ARG A 23 -3.68 -24.45 5.80
CA ARG A 23 -2.21 -24.60 5.94
C ARG A 23 -1.54 -23.95 4.74
N GLY A 24 -0.74 -22.93 4.96
CA GLY A 24 0.15 -22.36 3.95
C GLY A 24 1.22 -23.37 3.48
N PRO A 25 1.96 -23.05 2.41
CA PRO A 25 2.97 -23.96 1.86
C PRO A 25 4.09 -24.23 2.85
N SER A 26 4.50 -25.49 3.02
CA SER A 26 5.55 -25.90 3.94
C SER A 26 6.93 -25.38 3.53
N ARG A 27 7.86 -25.20 4.51
CA ARG A 27 9.27 -24.80 4.27
C ARG A 27 9.91 -25.55 3.08
N GLY A 28 9.60 -26.83 2.89
CA GLY A 28 10.09 -27.63 1.76
C GLY A 28 9.51 -27.20 0.41
N GLN A 29 8.31 -26.65 0.36
CA GLN A 29 7.69 -26.15 -0.86
C GLN A 29 8.26 -24.77 -1.25
N ILE A 30 8.56 -23.93 -0.27
CA ILE A 30 9.20 -22.62 -0.49
C ILE A 30 10.65 -22.81 -0.99
N MET A 31 11.41 -23.73 -0.38
CA MET A 31 12.77 -24.04 -0.84
C MET A 31 12.80 -24.65 -2.24
N ARG A 32 11.86 -25.56 -2.58
CA ARG A 32 11.75 -26.12 -3.93
C ARG A 32 11.41 -25.08 -4.98
N ARG A 33 10.54 -24.11 -4.68
CA ARG A 33 10.20 -22.98 -5.59
C ARG A 33 11.40 -22.07 -5.81
N ARG A 34 12.22 -21.76 -4.79
CA ARG A 34 13.46 -20.98 -4.91
C ARG A 34 14.51 -21.68 -5.77
N LEU A 35 14.66 -23.00 -5.64
CA LEU A 35 15.59 -23.79 -6.49
C LEU A 35 15.16 -23.84 -7.94
N VAL A 36 13.84 -23.91 -8.23
CA VAL A 36 13.31 -23.88 -9.59
C VAL A 36 13.48 -22.48 -10.22
N ALA A 37 13.25 -21.41 -9.47
CA ALA A 37 13.43 -20.03 -9.95
C ALA A 37 14.92 -19.73 -10.29
N LEU A 38 15.86 -20.17 -9.44
CA LEU A 38 17.31 -20.03 -9.70
C LEU A 38 17.76 -20.86 -10.91
N GLY A 39 17.21 -22.06 -11.09
CA GLY A 39 17.51 -22.89 -12.27
C GLY A 39 17.02 -22.27 -13.57
N SER A 40 15.86 -21.61 -13.57
CA SER A 40 15.31 -20.94 -14.75
C SER A 40 16.13 -19.72 -15.17
N ILE A 41 16.67 -18.95 -14.23
CA ILE A 41 17.53 -17.78 -14.52
C ILE A 41 18.83 -18.23 -15.20
N VAL A 42 19.45 -19.31 -14.73
CA VAL A 42 20.69 -19.84 -15.33
C VAL A 42 20.46 -20.31 -16.77
N VAL A 43 19.33 -20.96 -17.06
CA VAL A 43 18.99 -21.42 -18.43
C VAL A 43 18.76 -20.23 -19.39
N VAL A 44 18.10 -19.15 -18.94
CA VAL A 44 17.89 -17.95 -19.75
C VAL A 44 19.20 -17.23 -20.04
N VAL A 45 20.09 -17.09 -19.06
CA VAL A 45 21.40 -16.45 -19.25
C VAL A 45 22.28 -17.23 -20.24
N VAL A 46 22.29 -18.56 -20.17
CA VAL A 46 23.03 -19.41 -21.12
C VAL A 46 22.43 -19.30 -22.54
N ALA A 47 21.11 -19.26 -22.68
CA ALA A 47 20.45 -19.09 -23.98
C ALA A 47 20.76 -17.73 -24.63
N VAL A 48 20.80 -16.65 -23.85
CA VAL A 48 21.14 -15.30 -24.34
C VAL A 48 22.60 -15.23 -24.80
N ILE A 49 23.53 -15.88 -24.09
CA ILE A 49 24.95 -15.92 -24.48
C ILE A 49 25.12 -16.68 -25.79
N ILE A 50 24.41 -17.78 -26.03
CA ILE A 50 24.47 -18.55 -27.28
C ILE A 50 23.95 -17.75 -28.47
N VAL A 51 22.86 -16.98 -28.30
CA VAL A 51 22.28 -16.15 -29.36
C VAL A 51 23.19 -14.98 -29.73
N LEU A 52 23.88 -14.37 -28.76
CA LEU A 52 24.82 -13.26 -29.01
C LEU A 52 26.15 -13.70 -29.65
N SER A 53 26.47 -14.99 -29.59
CA SER A 53 27.72 -15.52 -30.17
C SER A 53 27.58 -15.99 -31.63
N SER A 54 26.38 -15.97 -32.22
CA SER A 54 26.11 -16.51 -33.57
C SER A 54 25.78 -15.48 -34.64
N SER A 55 25.92 -14.17 -34.39
CA SER A 55 25.68 -13.13 -35.38
C SER A 55 26.94 -12.32 -35.66
N GLY A 56 27.77 -12.87 -36.52
CA GLY A 56 28.90 -12.18 -37.16
C GLY A 56 28.89 -12.37 -38.68
N GLY A 57 28.82 -11.24 -39.41
CA GLY A 57 29.01 -11.15 -40.87
C GLY A 57 27.72 -10.95 -41.69
N ASP A 58 27.50 -9.91 -42.42
CA ASP A 58 28.16 -9.43 -43.59
C ASP A 58 27.48 -8.14 -44.14
N ASP A 59 28.21 -7.35 -44.88
CA ASP A 59 27.90 -6.05 -45.47
C ASP A 59 26.76 -6.03 -46.50
N GLY A 60 26.05 -4.88 -46.64
CA GLY A 60 25.13 -4.65 -47.74
C GLY A 60 24.42 -3.28 -47.71
N SER A 61 24.97 -2.30 -48.39
CA SER A 61 24.42 -0.97 -48.67
C SER A 61 23.03 -1.00 -49.33
N GLY A 62 22.08 -0.21 -48.80
CA GLY A 62 20.80 0.01 -49.48
C GLY A 62 19.95 1.06 -48.78
N ARG A 63 20.00 2.29 -49.29
CA ARG A 63 19.15 3.41 -48.91
C ARG A 63 17.78 3.30 -49.57
N PRO A 64 16.65 3.39 -48.88
CA PRO A 64 15.39 3.76 -49.48
C PRO A 64 14.88 5.12 -49.00
N THR A 65 14.40 5.84 -49.98
CA THR A 65 13.76 7.14 -50.05
C THR A 65 12.49 7.24 -49.17
N ALA A 66 12.32 8.41 -48.58
CA ALA A 66 11.15 8.82 -47.79
C ALA A 66 9.91 9.04 -48.71
N HIS A 67 8.76 8.55 -48.25
CA HIS A 67 7.45 9.05 -48.65
C HIS A 67 6.70 9.61 -47.42
N PRO A 68 6.10 10.82 -47.52
CA PRO A 68 5.38 11.41 -46.38
C PRO A 68 3.94 10.91 -46.35
N SER A 69 3.55 10.24 -45.28
CA SER A 69 2.16 9.94 -44.96
C SER A 69 1.57 11.07 -44.12
N GLN A 70 0.52 11.71 -44.65
CA GLN A 70 -0.24 12.75 -43.99
C GLN A 70 -1.07 12.16 -42.86
N ALA A 71 -0.68 12.39 -41.59
CA ALA A 71 -1.52 12.15 -40.44
C ALA A 71 -2.41 13.38 -40.17
N LYS A 72 -3.73 13.22 -40.31
CA LYS A 72 -4.74 14.20 -39.89
C LYS A 72 -4.63 14.47 -38.37
N LYS A 73 -4.24 15.70 -38.01
CA LYS A 73 -4.33 16.21 -36.66
C LYS A 73 -5.81 16.37 -36.28
N VAL A 74 -6.30 15.52 -35.38
CA VAL A 74 -7.51 15.78 -34.61
C VAL A 74 -7.09 16.63 -33.42
N ALA A 75 -7.46 17.91 -33.45
CA ALA A 75 -7.19 18.82 -32.34
C ALA A 75 -8.21 18.58 -31.22
N HIS A 76 -7.83 17.82 -30.19
CA HIS A 76 -8.47 17.90 -28.91
C HIS A 76 -8.06 19.22 -28.24
N LYS A 77 -9.02 20.12 -28.05
CA LYS A 77 -8.87 21.28 -27.15
C LYS A 77 -8.89 20.78 -25.72
N THR A 78 -7.75 20.33 -25.19
CA THR A 78 -7.49 20.24 -23.77
C THR A 78 -7.36 21.68 -23.23
N LYS A 79 -8.27 22.09 -22.36
CA LYS A 79 -8.05 23.26 -21.49
C LYS A 79 -6.74 23.00 -20.76
N ALA A 80 -5.73 23.80 -21.02
CA ALA A 80 -4.50 23.79 -20.26
C ALA A 80 -4.84 24.15 -18.78
N LYS A 81 -4.91 23.14 -17.91
CA LYS A 81 -4.92 23.33 -16.45
C LYS A 81 -3.57 24.00 -16.13
N LYS A 82 -3.63 25.15 -15.49
CA LYS A 82 -2.45 25.92 -15.06
C LYS A 82 -1.60 24.96 -14.23
N ALA A 83 -0.40 24.65 -14.67
CA ALA A 83 0.52 23.79 -13.93
C ALA A 83 0.70 24.40 -12.54
N ALA A 84 0.18 23.73 -11.52
CA ALA A 84 0.44 24.08 -10.13
C ALA A 84 1.97 24.02 -9.92
N SER A 85 2.53 25.03 -9.31
CA SER A 85 3.96 25.04 -8.96
C SER A 85 4.21 23.83 -8.08
N GLY A 86 5.06 22.90 -8.52
CA GLY A 86 5.24 21.59 -7.91
C GLY A 86 5.85 21.60 -6.49
N LYS A 87 5.27 22.37 -5.59
CA LYS A 87 5.57 22.33 -4.17
C LYS A 87 4.53 21.44 -3.51
N VAL A 88 4.98 20.35 -2.88
CA VAL A 88 4.11 19.49 -2.05
C VAL A 88 3.58 20.35 -0.91
N THR A 89 2.26 20.55 -0.86
CA THR A 89 1.62 21.44 0.11
C THR A 89 1.36 20.75 1.44
N ASN A 90 1.23 19.42 1.44
CA ASN A 90 0.82 18.62 2.60
C ASN A 90 1.97 18.18 3.50
N ALA A 91 3.22 18.35 3.09
CA ALA A 91 4.37 18.14 3.97
C ALA A 91 4.47 19.15 5.14
N THR A 92 3.65 20.21 5.12
CA THR A 92 3.66 21.26 6.16
C THR A 92 2.21 21.70 6.45
N PRO A 93 1.79 21.78 7.73
CA PRO A 93 0.46 22.27 8.10
C PRO A 93 0.15 23.64 7.48
N GLN A 94 -1.05 23.77 6.91
CA GLN A 94 -1.56 25.00 6.29
C GLN A 94 -2.33 25.86 7.31
N ALA A 95 -2.54 27.13 7.00
CA ALA A 95 -3.17 28.07 7.92
C ALA A 95 -4.65 27.76 8.23
N ASP A 96 -5.33 27.09 7.29
CA ASP A 96 -6.75 26.69 7.36
C ASP A 96 -6.96 25.32 8.02
N TRP A 97 -5.88 24.60 8.35
CA TRP A 97 -5.99 23.33 9.06
C TRP A 97 -6.54 23.52 10.48
N VAL A 98 -7.36 22.58 10.91
CA VAL A 98 -8.09 22.62 12.16
C VAL A 98 -7.73 21.44 13.07
N PRO A 99 -7.93 21.54 14.41
CA PRO A 99 -7.84 20.37 15.28
C PRO A 99 -8.76 19.25 14.81
N HIS A 100 -8.21 18.04 14.67
CA HIS A 100 -8.95 16.87 14.20
C HIS A 100 -8.77 15.72 15.18
N ARG A 101 -9.87 15.05 15.54
CA ARG A 101 -9.86 13.89 16.44
C ARG A 101 -10.79 12.75 15.95
N GLY A 102 -11.51 13.01 14.87
CA GLY A 102 -12.38 12.02 14.23
C GLY A 102 -11.61 10.95 13.46
N PRO A 103 -12.32 9.96 12.93
CA PRO A 103 -11.75 8.97 12.04
C PRO A 103 -11.15 9.61 10.77
N VAL A 104 -10.15 8.95 10.19
CA VAL A 104 -9.49 9.38 8.96
C VAL A 104 -9.46 8.22 7.98
N PRO A 105 -9.96 8.39 6.75
CA PRO A 105 -9.83 7.37 5.71
C PRO A 105 -8.37 7.19 5.30
N ILE A 106 -7.92 5.95 5.21
CA ILE A 106 -6.63 5.54 4.66
C ILE A 106 -6.91 4.67 3.45
N LEU A 107 -6.55 5.13 2.25
CA LEU A 107 -6.66 4.32 1.04
C LEU A 107 -5.42 3.47 0.88
N GLU A 108 -5.62 2.19 0.56
CA GLU A 108 -4.57 1.22 0.33
C GLU A 108 -4.42 0.92 -1.15
N TYR A 109 -3.27 1.25 -1.72
CA TYR A 109 -2.89 0.95 -3.09
C TYR A 109 -1.68 0.03 -3.12
N HIS A 110 -1.60 -0.84 -4.13
CA HIS A 110 -0.44 -1.67 -4.41
C HIS A 110 0.21 -1.26 -5.74
N ASP A 111 -0.04 -1.96 -6.83
CA ASP A 111 0.53 -1.64 -8.14
C ASP A 111 -0.41 -0.74 -8.98
N LEU A 112 0.17 0.08 -9.86
CA LEU A 112 -0.55 1.00 -10.73
C LEU A 112 -0.28 0.68 -12.20
N GLY A 113 -1.27 0.03 -12.84
CA GLY A 113 -1.14 -0.34 -14.25
C GLY A 113 -2.01 -1.51 -14.64
N SER A 114 -1.53 -2.27 -15.60
CA SER A 114 -2.16 -3.52 -16.03
C SER A 114 -1.34 -4.70 -15.52
N PRO A 115 -1.96 -5.72 -14.90
CA PRO A 115 -1.25 -6.88 -14.46
C PRO A 115 -0.62 -7.62 -15.66
N PRO A 116 0.60 -8.17 -15.51
CA PRO A 116 1.19 -9.06 -16.50
C PRO A 116 0.39 -10.36 -16.62
N GLU A 117 0.58 -11.08 -17.73
CA GLU A 117 -0.05 -12.38 -17.91
C GLU A 117 0.43 -13.37 -16.83
N GLY A 118 -0.53 -14.02 -16.16
CA GLY A 118 -0.26 -14.99 -15.10
C GLY A 118 0.03 -14.37 -13.72
N GLU A 119 -0.24 -13.08 -13.55
CA GLU A 119 -0.17 -12.41 -12.25
C GLU A 119 -1.06 -13.13 -11.22
N PRO A 120 -0.54 -13.54 -10.05
CA PRO A 120 -1.33 -14.26 -9.05
C PRO A 120 -2.40 -13.40 -8.37
N TYR A 121 -2.20 -12.08 -8.30
CA TYR A 121 -3.09 -11.11 -7.64
C TYR A 121 -3.41 -9.94 -8.58
N PRO A 122 -4.09 -10.19 -9.72
CA PRO A 122 -4.35 -9.15 -10.71
C PRO A 122 -5.29 -8.04 -10.21
N GLU A 123 -6.05 -8.29 -9.15
CA GLU A 123 -6.93 -7.34 -8.48
C GLU A 123 -6.17 -6.19 -7.82
N LEU A 124 -4.93 -6.39 -7.41
CA LEU A 124 -4.10 -5.36 -6.77
C LEU A 124 -3.57 -4.29 -7.75
N PHE A 125 -3.82 -4.45 -9.06
CA PHE A 125 -3.36 -3.52 -10.10
C PHE A 125 -4.44 -2.51 -10.45
N VAL A 126 -4.39 -1.33 -9.88
CA VAL A 126 -5.29 -0.22 -10.23
C VAL A 126 -4.85 0.43 -11.54
N GLY A 127 -5.78 0.57 -12.49
CA GLY A 127 -5.49 1.24 -13.77
C GLY A 127 -5.00 2.67 -13.56
N ARG A 128 -3.97 3.09 -14.33
CA ARG A 128 -3.39 4.44 -14.18
C ARG A 128 -4.42 5.56 -14.39
N ASP A 129 -5.29 5.39 -15.39
CA ASP A 129 -6.35 6.36 -15.66
C ASP A 129 -7.39 6.39 -14.55
N ASP A 130 -7.68 5.26 -13.90
CA ASP A 130 -8.59 5.20 -12.78
C ASP A 130 -7.99 5.84 -11.53
N PHE A 131 -6.72 5.56 -11.24
CA PHE A 131 -5.99 6.24 -10.16
C PHE A 131 -5.99 7.77 -10.35
N ALA A 132 -5.65 8.26 -11.53
CA ALA A 132 -5.66 9.71 -11.81
C ALA A 132 -7.07 10.31 -11.61
N LYS A 133 -8.13 9.64 -12.10
CA LYS A 133 -9.51 10.08 -11.89
C LYS A 133 -9.94 10.04 -10.43
N GLN A 134 -9.45 9.08 -9.65
CA GLN A 134 -9.70 9.02 -8.21
C GLN A 134 -9.08 10.23 -7.51
N MET A 135 -7.84 10.59 -7.85
CA MET A 135 -7.17 11.79 -7.29
C MET A 135 -7.89 13.08 -7.67
N ASP A 136 -8.26 13.24 -8.96
CA ASP A 136 -9.06 14.39 -9.42
C ASP A 136 -10.39 14.48 -8.65
N TRP A 137 -11.08 13.36 -8.46
CA TRP A 137 -12.36 13.30 -7.76
C TRP A 137 -12.23 13.65 -6.27
N LEU A 138 -11.17 13.18 -5.60
CA LEU A 138 -10.89 13.52 -4.20
C LEU A 138 -10.64 15.02 -4.05
N GLU A 139 -9.81 15.62 -4.91
CA GLU A 139 -9.56 17.07 -4.91
C GLU A 139 -10.84 17.87 -5.13
N GLU A 140 -11.69 17.47 -6.12
CA GLU A 140 -12.99 18.12 -6.40
C GLU A 140 -13.96 18.05 -5.21
N ARG A 141 -13.81 17.08 -4.33
CA ARG A 141 -14.63 16.91 -3.11
C ARG A 141 -14.04 17.56 -1.88
N GLY A 142 -12.87 18.21 -2.04
CA GLY A 142 -12.18 18.94 -0.98
C GLY A 142 -11.42 18.05 -0.02
N TYR A 143 -11.10 16.81 -0.40
CA TYR A 143 -10.13 16.00 0.34
C TYR A 143 -8.72 16.57 0.12
N GLU A 144 -7.90 16.45 1.15
CA GLU A 144 -6.48 16.77 1.11
C GLU A 144 -5.68 15.61 1.70
N ALA A 145 -4.70 15.11 0.93
CA ALA A 145 -3.88 14.01 1.38
C ALA A 145 -2.92 14.47 2.50
N VAL A 146 -2.83 13.67 3.55
CA VAL A 146 -1.93 13.85 4.70
C VAL A 146 -1.16 12.57 4.95
N THR A 147 -0.09 12.65 5.73
CA THR A 147 0.67 11.46 6.16
C THR A 147 0.09 10.85 7.44
N LEU A 148 0.46 9.60 7.75
CA LEU A 148 0.10 8.96 9.02
C LEU A 148 0.70 9.69 10.21
N GLU A 149 1.94 10.18 10.08
CA GLU A 149 2.59 11.01 11.11
C GLU A 149 1.75 12.26 11.42
N GLN A 150 1.24 12.95 10.38
CA GLN A 150 0.38 14.12 10.57
C GLN A 150 -0.95 13.76 11.24
N VAL A 151 -1.53 12.60 10.92
CA VAL A 151 -2.75 12.11 11.58
C VAL A 151 -2.48 11.85 13.05
N GLN A 152 -1.41 11.15 13.40
CA GLN A 152 -1.03 10.86 14.79
C GLN A 152 -0.69 12.13 15.56
N GLU A 153 0.02 13.08 14.94
CA GLU A 153 0.30 14.37 15.54
C GLU A 153 -0.98 15.15 15.89
N ALA A 154 -1.99 15.10 14.99
CA ALA A 154 -3.30 15.71 15.27
C ALA A 154 -4.06 15.00 16.38
N TRP A 155 -4.04 13.66 16.38
CA TRP A 155 -4.77 12.86 17.35
C TRP A 155 -4.20 12.93 18.78
N TYR A 156 -2.87 12.92 18.92
CA TYR A 156 -2.21 12.71 20.23
C TYR A 156 -1.43 13.90 20.73
N HIS A 157 -0.94 14.78 19.83
CA HIS A 157 -0.01 15.85 20.19
C HIS A 157 -0.53 17.26 19.90
N GLY A 158 -1.80 17.38 19.48
CA GLY A 158 -2.44 18.70 19.26
C GLY A 158 -2.13 19.33 17.91
N GLY A 159 -1.63 18.55 16.96
CA GLY A 159 -1.52 18.94 15.57
C GLY A 159 -2.86 19.25 14.93
N LYS A 160 -2.83 19.65 13.67
CA LYS A 160 -4.00 20.01 12.88
C LYS A 160 -4.02 19.25 11.57
N LEU A 161 -5.21 19.01 11.03
CA LEU A 161 -5.43 18.44 9.70
C LEU A 161 -6.31 19.36 8.86
N PRO A 162 -6.33 19.16 7.52
CA PRO A 162 -7.32 19.81 6.67
C PRO A 162 -8.74 19.40 7.09
N PRO A 163 -9.77 20.15 6.68
CA PRO A 163 -11.17 19.82 7.01
C PRO A 163 -11.62 18.41 6.56
N LYS A 164 -11.06 17.91 5.45
CA LYS A 164 -11.30 16.56 4.92
C LYS A 164 -9.96 15.86 4.68
N PRO A 165 -9.32 15.33 5.72
CA PRO A 165 -8.06 14.64 5.57
C PRO A 165 -8.27 13.25 4.96
N ILE A 166 -7.31 12.80 4.17
CA ILE A 166 -7.22 11.43 3.65
C ILE A 166 -5.76 11.00 3.60
N VAL A 167 -5.48 9.74 3.91
CA VAL A 167 -4.15 9.16 3.73
C VAL A 167 -4.15 8.31 2.47
N LEU A 168 -3.12 8.46 1.65
CA LEU A 168 -2.88 7.64 0.45
C LEU A 168 -1.68 6.75 0.73
N SER A 169 -1.90 5.49 1.05
CA SER A 169 -0.86 4.53 1.37
C SER A 169 -0.58 3.59 0.20
N PHE A 170 0.69 3.21 0.03
CA PHE A 170 1.20 2.41 -1.07
C PHE A 170 2.09 1.30 -0.52
N ASP A 171 1.70 0.05 -0.73
CA ASP A 171 2.36 -1.11 -0.16
C ASP A 171 3.40 -1.72 -1.10
N ASP A 172 4.36 -2.47 -0.56
CA ASP A 172 5.37 -3.28 -1.23
C ASP A 172 6.53 -2.55 -1.92
N GLY A 173 6.38 -1.29 -2.32
CA GLY A 173 7.41 -0.58 -3.05
C GLY A 173 7.48 -0.96 -4.54
N TYR A 174 6.34 -1.05 -5.22
CA TYR A 174 6.26 -1.28 -6.67
C TYR A 174 6.75 -0.09 -7.48
N ARG A 175 7.39 -0.35 -8.59
CA ARG A 175 7.97 0.69 -9.47
C ARG A 175 6.97 1.77 -9.90
N PRO A 176 5.72 1.48 -10.26
CA PRO A 176 4.74 2.49 -10.62
C PRO A 176 4.38 3.49 -9.52
N GLN A 177 4.63 3.19 -8.26
CA GLN A 177 4.47 4.14 -7.17
C GLN A 177 5.40 5.35 -7.33
N PHE A 178 6.63 5.13 -7.79
CA PHE A 178 7.56 6.21 -8.13
C PHE A 178 7.27 6.82 -9.52
N THR A 179 7.07 5.98 -10.55
CA THR A 179 7.00 6.47 -11.93
C THR A 179 5.66 7.08 -12.31
N PHE A 180 4.61 6.78 -11.54
CA PHE A 180 3.26 7.24 -11.83
C PHE A 180 2.57 7.89 -10.61
N ALA A 181 2.48 7.24 -9.42
CA ALA A 181 1.82 7.84 -8.27
C ALA A 181 2.49 9.14 -7.82
N LEU A 182 3.82 9.14 -7.67
CA LEU A 182 4.55 10.34 -7.27
C LEU A 182 4.27 11.56 -8.17
N PRO A 183 4.41 11.52 -9.51
CA PRO A 183 4.09 12.66 -10.36
C PRO A 183 2.61 13.03 -10.32
N THR A 184 1.68 12.06 -10.26
CA THR A 184 0.24 12.32 -10.17
C THR A 184 -0.10 13.06 -8.88
N LEU A 185 0.34 12.57 -7.72
CA LEU A 185 0.08 13.24 -6.44
C LEU A 185 0.71 14.63 -6.38
N LYS A 186 1.88 14.80 -6.99
CA LYS A 186 2.53 16.10 -7.08
C LYS A 186 1.72 17.14 -7.87
N GLU A 187 0.93 16.74 -8.87
CA GLU A 187 0.04 17.63 -9.62
C GLU A 187 -1.06 18.21 -8.71
N HIS A 188 -1.49 17.46 -7.69
CA HIS A 188 -2.43 17.88 -6.65
C HIS A 188 -1.75 18.59 -5.47
N GLY A 189 -0.41 18.61 -5.41
CA GLY A 189 0.34 19.11 -4.27
C GLY A 189 0.35 18.14 -3.09
N TRP A 190 0.11 16.87 -3.31
CA TRP A 190 -0.04 15.82 -2.31
C TRP A 190 1.20 14.93 -2.17
N ALA A 191 1.34 14.32 -0.99
CA ALA A 191 2.29 13.26 -0.71
C ALA A 191 1.53 11.99 -0.28
N GLY A 192 2.18 10.84 -0.42
CA GLY A 192 1.67 9.55 0.05
C GLY A 192 2.45 9.01 1.23
N VAL A 193 2.06 7.83 1.69
CA VAL A 193 2.78 7.00 2.65
C VAL A 193 3.28 5.76 1.91
N LEU A 194 4.58 5.52 1.94
CA LEU A 194 5.22 4.36 1.32
C LEU A 194 5.48 3.30 2.39
N ASN A 195 4.68 2.23 2.40
CA ASN A 195 4.90 1.05 3.23
C ASN A 195 5.92 0.16 2.51
N LEU A 196 7.20 0.34 2.85
CA LEU A 196 8.30 -0.25 2.10
C LEU A 196 8.82 -1.53 2.75
N LYS A 197 8.90 -2.59 1.96
CA LYS A 197 9.72 -3.76 2.32
C LYS A 197 11.18 -3.35 2.34
N ALA A 198 11.90 -3.69 3.42
CA ALA A 198 13.31 -3.34 3.50
C ALA A 198 14.17 -4.10 2.49
N GLU A 199 13.70 -5.26 2.03
CA GLU A 199 14.31 -6.05 0.96
C GLU A 199 13.27 -6.50 -0.08
N GLY A 200 13.70 -6.62 -1.34
CA GLY A 200 12.87 -7.16 -2.42
C GLY A 200 11.81 -6.20 -2.97
N SER A 201 11.91 -4.90 -2.73
CA SER A 201 11.10 -3.90 -3.41
C SER A 201 11.62 -3.65 -4.84
N ASP A 202 10.74 -3.17 -5.73
CA ASP A 202 11.11 -2.79 -7.11
C ASP A 202 11.65 -1.36 -7.20
N LEU A 203 11.66 -0.63 -6.10
CA LEU A 203 12.20 0.72 -6.01
C LEU A 203 13.70 0.69 -5.77
N TYR A 204 14.43 1.52 -6.52
CA TYR A 204 15.83 1.80 -6.18
C TYR A 204 15.90 2.79 -5.02
N GLU A 205 17.00 2.75 -4.27
CA GLU A 205 17.30 3.71 -3.20
C GLU A 205 17.09 5.18 -3.64
N SER A 206 17.53 5.53 -4.86
CA SER A 206 17.34 6.87 -5.42
C SER A 206 15.87 7.23 -5.66
N ASN A 207 15.00 6.24 -5.95
CA ASN A 207 13.56 6.47 -6.10
C ASN A 207 12.93 6.80 -4.74
N VAL A 208 13.22 6.01 -3.71
CA VAL A 208 12.71 6.22 -2.36
C VAL A 208 13.18 7.57 -1.81
N LYS A 209 14.47 7.91 -1.98
CA LYS A 209 15.02 9.23 -1.60
C LYS A 209 14.32 10.40 -2.30
N ALA A 210 13.94 10.23 -3.58
CA ALA A 210 13.19 11.24 -4.30
C ALA A 210 11.75 11.38 -3.82
N MET A 211 11.09 10.28 -3.42
CA MET A 211 9.75 10.28 -2.82
C MET A 211 9.79 10.98 -1.45
N ILE A 212 10.75 10.64 -0.59
CA ILE A 212 10.97 11.31 0.71
C ILE A 212 11.21 12.81 0.51
N ALA A 213 12.09 13.19 -0.42
CA ALA A 213 12.35 14.60 -0.74
C ALA A 213 11.11 15.35 -1.29
N ALA A 214 10.14 14.62 -1.84
CA ALA A 214 8.84 15.15 -2.25
C ALA A 214 7.81 15.18 -1.10
N GLY A 215 8.19 14.86 0.14
CA GLY A 215 7.34 14.89 1.33
C GLY A 215 6.59 13.59 1.64
N TRP A 216 6.90 12.49 0.95
CA TRP A 216 6.32 11.20 1.27
C TRP A 216 6.86 10.69 2.60
N GLU A 217 5.96 10.13 3.40
CA GLU A 217 6.32 9.39 4.60
C GLU A 217 6.84 8.01 4.23
N LEU A 218 7.88 7.57 4.93
CA LEU A 218 8.39 6.19 4.84
C LEU A 218 7.91 5.41 6.06
N ALA A 219 7.12 4.37 5.81
CA ALA A 219 6.69 3.39 6.79
C ALA A 219 7.29 2.01 6.47
N ALA A 220 7.39 1.14 7.46
CA ALA A 220 7.96 -0.19 7.28
C ALA A 220 6.88 -1.23 6.93
N HIS A 221 7.26 -2.19 6.06
CA HIS A 221 6.43 -3.32 5.68
C HIS A 221 7.19 -4.64 5.80
N THR A 222 7.86 -4.84 6.96
CA THR A 222 8.80 -5.92 7.26
C THR A 222 10.07 -5.91 6.39
N ILE A 223 10.94 -6.89 6.58
CA ILE A 223 12.09 -7.09 5.71
C ILE A 223 11.66 -7.85 4.44
N HIS A 224 10.96 -8.98 4.59
CA HIS A 224 10.72 -9.94 3.52
C HIS A 224 9.23 -10.19 3.19
N HIS A 225 8.30 -9.42 3.78
CA HIS A 225 6.85 -9.59 3.61
C HIS A 225 6.38 -11.01 3.98
N LEU A 226 6.80 -11.50 5.14
CA LEU A 226 6.36 -12.80 5.66
C LEU A 226 5.07 -12.64 6.49
N ASP A 227 4.24 -13.68 6.53
CA ASP A 227 3.14 -13.77 7.50
C ASP A 227 3.73 -13.89 8.91
N LEU A 228 3.66 -12.80 9.68
CA LEU A 228 4.26 -12.70 11.00
C LEU A 228 3.60 -13.65 12.01
N THR A 229 2.34 -14.02 11.80
CA THR A 229 1.60 -14.94 12.69
C THR A 229 2.07 -16.39 12.58
N GLU A 230 2.82 -16.73 11.53
CA GLU A 230 3.38 -18.06 11.31
C GLU A 230 4.85 -18.17 11.75
N LEU A 231 5.45 -17.08 12.25
CA LEU A 231 6.86 -17.01 12.65
C LEU A 231 7.05 -17.22 14.15
N GLY A 232 8.28 -17.61 14.53
CA GLY A 232 8.70 -17.61 15.93
C GLY A 232 9.01 -16.19 16.44
N PRO A 233 9.02 -15.97 17.77
CA PRO A 233 9.20 -14.63 18.35
C PRO A 233 10.50 -13.93 17.89
N GLU A 234 11.62 -14.65 17.75
CA GLU A 234 12.89 -14.11 17.28
C GLU A 234 12.82 -13.68 15.81
N GLU A 235 12.12 -14.47 14.96
CA GLU A 235 11.93 -14.15 13.55
C GLU A 235 10.98 -12.92 13.41
N VAL A 236 9.93 -12.82 14.24
CA VAL A 236 9.06 -11.64 14.29
C VAL A 236 9.85 -10.39 14.67
N GLU A 237 10.69 -10.45 15.72
CA GLU A 237 11.53 -9.32 16.10
C GLU A 237 12.49 -8.91 14.97
N GLU A 238 13.08 -9.88 14.26
CA GLU A 238 13.96 -9.60 13.11
C GLU A 238 13.20 -8.90 11.99
N GLU A 239 12.03 -9.40 11.59
CA GLU A 239 11.21 -8.82 10.53
C GLU A 239 10.69 -7.42 10.88
N VAL A 240 10.25 -7.21 12.11
CA VAL A 240 9.62 -5.97 12.60
C VAL A 240 10.65 -4.92 12.99
N ALA A 241 11.50 -5.20 14.00
CA ALA A 241 12.50 -4.24 14.47
C ALA A 241 13.68 -4.12 13.50
N GLY A 242 14.00 -5.19 12.76
CA GLY A 242 15.03 -5.20 11.73
C GLY A 242 14.68 -4.29 10.57
N SER A 243 13.45 -4.35 10.05
CA SER A 243 13.00 -3.47 8.95
C SER A 243 13.12 -2.00 9.33
N ARG A 244 12.66 -1.61 10.52
CA ARG A 244 12.79 -0.23 11.02
C ARG A 244 14.25 0.23 11.02
N LYS A 245 15.14 -0.57 11.59
CA LYS A 245 16.58 -0.26 11.69
C LYS A 245 17.24 -0.13 10.32
N ILE A 246 16.89 -1.01 9.37
CA ILE A 246 17.41 -0.99 8.01
C ILE A 246 16.99 0.29 7.32
N LEU A 247 15.68 0.59 7.29
CA LEU A 247 15.11 1.72 6.59
C LEU A 247 15.58 3.06 7.18
N GLN A 248 15.60 3.21 8.50
CA GLN A 248 16.14 4.41 9.15
C GLN A 248 17.61 4.65 8.82
N ARG A 249 18.44 3.60 8.81
CA ARG A 249 19.85 3.71 8.47
C ARG A 249 20.07 4.07 7.00
N GLU A 250 19.28 3.50 6.09
CA GLU A 250 19.46 3.69 4.64
C GLU A 250 18.98 5.06 4.16
N TYR A 251 17.89 5.56 4.75
CA TYR A 251 17.23 6.79 4.29
C TYR A 251 17.44 8.00 5.20
N ASP A 252 17.97 7.81 6.41
CA ASP A 252 18.23 8.86 7.42
C ASP A 252 16.96 9.69 7.74
N VAL A 253 15.82 9.01 7.89
CA VAL A 253 14.51 9.59 8.26
C VAL A 253 13.85 8.76 9.36
N PRO A 254 12.91 9.33 10.14
CA PRO A 254 12.04 8.56 11.01
C PRO A 254 11.28 7.48 10.22
N VAL A 255 11.06 6.32 10.85
CA VAL A 255 10.19 5.24 10.35
C VAL A 255 9.34 4.83 11.54
N ASP A 256 8.24 5.55 11.73
CA ASP A 256 7.45 5.49 12.96
C ASP A 256 6.13 4.73 12.77
N ASN A 257 5.75 4.44 11.51
CA ASN A 257 4.58 3.64 11.19
C ASN A 257 4.97 2.30 10.55
N PHE A 258 4.11 1.30 10.80
CA PHE A 258 4.25 -0.07 10.31
C PHE A 258 3.03 -0.46 9.47
N CYS A 259 3.18 -1.41 8.56
CA CYS A 259 2.09 -2.04 7.83
C CYS A 259 2.23 -3.56 7.94
N TYR A 260 1.19 -4.24 8.41
CA TYR A 260 1.20 -5.71 8.53
C TYR A 260 1.10 -6.36 7.16
N PRO A 261 2.04 -7.26 6.79
CA PRO A 261 1.94 -8.01 5.54
C PRO A 261 0.62 -8.76 5.40
N SER A 262 -0.09 -8.55 4.29
CA SER A 262 -1.41 -9.15 4.04
C SER A 262 -2.40 -8.96 5.19
N GLY A 263 -2.28 -7.85 5.93
CA GLY A 263 -3.11 -7.52 7.07
C GLY A 263 -3.07 -8.56 8.21
N GLN A 264 -2.12 -9.51 8.21
CA GLN A 264 -2.08 -10.59 9.20
C GLN A 264 -1.34 -10.17 10.47
N PHE A 265 -2.04 -10.21 11.60
CA PHE A 265 -1.48 -9.92 12.92
C PHE A 265 -2.24 -10.66 14.02
N ASP A 266 -1.61 -10.78 15.18
CA ASP A 266 -2.19 -11.22 16.45
C ASP A 266 -1.60 -10.37 17.60
N GLU A 267 -2.02 -10.64 18.82
CA GLU A 267 -1.57 -9.88 20.01
C GLU A 267 -0.03 -9.91 20.20
N ALA A 268 0.62 -11.02 19.81
CA ALA A 268 2.07 -11.14 19.93
C ALA A 268 2.80 -10.28 18.90
N VAL A 269 2.27 -10.25 17.66
CA VAL A 269 2.79 -9.41 16.59
C VAL A 269 2.58 -7.93 16.89
N VAL A 270 1.38 -7.53 17.36
CA VAL A 270 1.11 -6.14 17.79
C VAL A 270 2.11 -5.71 18.87
N LYS A 271 2.31 -6.55 19.88
CA LYS A 271 3.29 -6.27 20.94
C LYS A 271 4.71 -6.12 20.39
N ALA A 272 5.13 -6.93 19.45
CA ALA A 272 6.46 -6.81 18.82
C ALA A 272 6.60 -5.48 18.07
N VAL A 273 5.54 -5.01 17.39
CA VAL A 273 5.52 -3.72 16.71
C VAL A 273 5.62 -2.56 17.71
N GLU A 274 4.89 -2.63 18.84
CA GLU A 274 5.00 -1.64 19.93
C GLU A 274 6.42 -1.63 20.53
N GLU A 275 6.97 -2.80 20.87
CA GLU A 275 8.30 -2.95 21.45
C GLU A 275 9.43 -2.51 20.51
N ALA A 276 9.23 -2.63 19.18
CA ALA A 276 10.15 -2.09 18.18
C ALA A 276 10.13 -0.55 18.11
N GLY A 277 9.18 0.10 18.79
CA GLY A 277 9.08 1.56 18.92
C GLY A 277 8.36 2.24 17.76
N TYR A 278 7.51 1.53 17.03
CA TYR A 278 6.56 2.15 16.13
C TYR A 278 5.45 2.87 16.92
N THR A 279 4.83 3.87 16.34
CA THR A 279 3.75 4.66 16.95
C THR A 279 2.38 4.30 16.42
N GLY A 280 2.32 3.53 15.34
CA GLY A 280 1.09 3.02 14.76
C GLY A 280 1.34 1.96 13.70
N ALA A 281 0.27 1.22 13.36
CA ALA A 281 0.32 0.21 12.31
C ALA A 281 -1.00 0.11 11.53
N THR A 282 -0.90 -0.04 10.22
CA THR A 282 -2.03 -0.21 9.30
C THR A 282 -2.30 -1.69 9.03
N THR A 283 -3.57 -2.01 8.84
CA THR A 283 -4.11 -3.36 8.61
C THR A 283 -4.90 -3.41 7.30
N GLU A 284 -5.44 -4.58 6.96
CA GLU A 284 -6.48 -4.76 5.93
C GLU A 284 -7.91 -4.86 6.53
N ILE A 285 -8.09 -4.43 7.78
CA ILE A 285 -9.44 -4.26 8.34
C ILE A 285 -10.10 -3.12 7.58
N SER A 286 -11.24 -3.41 6.93
CA SER A 286 -11.99 -2.40 6.19
C SER A 286 -12.60 -1.36 7.13
N GLY A 287 -12.47 -0.08 6.79
CA GLY A 287 -13.03 1.03 7.53
C GLY A 287 -12.14 2.25 7.60
N PHE A 288 -12.55 3.23 8.38
CA PHE A 288 -11.72 4.40 8.68
C PHE A 288 -10.84 4.15 9.89
N ALA A 289 -9.63 4.66 9.82
CA ALA A 289 -8.70 4.60 10.96
C ALA A 289 -9.21 5.44 12.13
N GLU A 290 -9.17 4.85 13.33
CA GLU A 290 -9.66 5.48 14.55
C GLU A 290 -8.53 5.74 15.55
N ARG A 291 -8.61 6.87 16.25
CA ARG A 291 -7.65 7.28 17.25
C ARG A 291 -7.43 6.26 18.38
N GLY A 292 -8.45 5.48 18.74
CA GLY A 292 -8.40 4.51 19.84
C GLY A 292 -7.59 3.25 19.57
N LYS A 293 -7.16 3.03 18.32
CA LYS A 293 -6.51 1.78 17.87
C LYS A 293 -5.26 2.08 17.03
N PRO A 294 -4.20 2.65 17.61
CA PRO A 294 -3.04 3.10 16.85
C PRO A 294 -2.30 1.98 16.11
N PHE A 295 -2.37 0.74 16.61
CA PHE A 295 -1.73 -0.43 16.00
C PHE A 295 -2.69 -1.34 15.21
N GLU A 296 -3.92 -0.88 15.00
CA GLU A 296 -4.95 -1.56 14.21
C GLU A 296 -5.67 -0.55 13.31
N LEU A 297 -4.93 0.31 12.61
CA LEU A 297 -5.49 1.33 11.75
C LEU A 297 -6.16 0.69 10.54
N ALA A 298 -7.48 0.82 10.46
CA ALA A 298 -8.29 0.31 9.36
C ALA A 298 -7.99 1.06 8.06
N ARG A 299 -8.15 0.39 6.91
CA ARG A 299 -7.93 0.96 5.58
C ARG A 299 -9.08 0.60 4.63
N LEU A 300 -9.19 1.36 3.57
CA LEU A 300 -10.02 1.04 2.41
C LEU A 300 -9.11 0.51 1.31
N GLU A 301 -9.17 -0.78 1.05
CA GLU A 301 -8.40 -1.43 -0.02
C GLU A 301 -8.95 -1.01 -1.39
N ILE A 302 -8.09 -0.46 -2.25
CA ILE A 302 -8.45 0.00 -3.59
C ILE A 302 -7.96 -1.01 -4.61
N LEU A 303 -8.89 -1.77 -5.11
CA LEU A 303 -8.67 -2.84 -6.06
C LEU A 303 -8.87 -2.37 -7.52
N ARG A 304 -8.50 -3.21 -8.46
CA ARG A 304 -8.63 -2.98 -9.91
C ARG A 304 -10.01 -2.51 -10.34
N GLU A 305 -11.06 -3.07 -9.76
CA GLU A 305 -12.45 -2.75 -10.08
C GLU A 305 -13.00 -1.58 -9.24
N THR A 306 -12.19 -1.04 -8.33
CA THR A 306 -12.56 0.15 -7.55
C THR A 306 -12.37 1.39 -8.40
N HIS A 307 -13.37 1.69 -9.24
CA HIS A 307 -13.43 2.94 -9.98
C HIS A 307 -13.90 4.09 -9.05
N VAL A 308 -13.95 5.32 -9.57
CA VAL A 308 -14.40 6.50 -8.81
C VAL A 308 -15.75 6.28 -8.11
N GLY A 309 -16.68 5.54 -8.75
CA GLY A 309 -18.00 5.23 -8.16
C GLY A 309 -17.91 4.32 -6.92
N GLY A 310 -17.03 3.32 -6.94
CA GLY A 310 -16.75 2.45 -5.80
C GLY A 310 -16.12 3.23 -4.66
N LEU A 311 -15.02 3.95 -4.94
CA LEU A 311 -14.37 4.82 -3.96
C LEU A 311 -15.35 5.80 -3.29
N ALA A 312 -16.24 6.42 -4.09
CA ALA A 312 -17.25 7.34 -3.57
C ALA A 312 -18.29 6.65 -2.66
N ALA A 313 -18.63 5.39 -2.95
CA ALA A 313 -19.54 4.60 -2.14
C ALA A 313 -18.87 4.18 -0.82
N ASP A 314 -17.63 3.72 -0.86
CA ASP A 314 -16.87 3.29 0.32
C ASP A 314 -16.68 4.45 1.30
N LEU A 315 -16.20 5.61 0.82
CA LEU A 315 -16.06 6.80 1.66
C LEU A 315 -17.39 7.27 2.27
N LYS A 316 -18.50 7.17 1.54
CA LYS A 316 -19.83 7.59 2.04
C LYS A 316 -20.40 6.60 3.06
N ASN A 317 -20.22 5.30 2.86
CA ASN A 317 -20.74 4.27 3.76
C ASN A 317 -20.07 4.40 5.13
N GLU A 318 -18.76 4.55 5.17
CA GLU A 318 -17.98 4.71 6.40
C GLU A 318 -18.29 6.06 7.10
N GLU A 319 -18.49 7.17 6.35
CA GLU A 319 -18.94 8.45 6.94
C GLU A 319 -20.32 8.29 7.63
N GLY A 320 -21.20 7.46 7.07
CA GLY A 320 -22.52 7.17 7.65
C GLY A 320 -22.44 6.33 8.93
N GLU A 321 -21.63 5.29 8.94
CA GLU A 321 -21.45 4.40 10.10
C GLU A 321 -20.77 5.11 11.28
N THR A 322 -19.78 5.95 11.02
CA THR A 322 -19.11 6.73 12.07
C THR A 322 -20.02 7.80 12.69
N ALA A 323 -21.00 8.33 11.93
CA ALA A 323 -21.97 9.29 12.44
C ALA A 323 -23.02 8.64 13.37
N GLU A 324 -23.36 7.36 13.16
CA GLU A 324 -24.34 6.62 13.97
C GLU A 324 -23.73 6.00 15.23
N GLY A 325 -22.43 5.71 15.24
CA GLY A 325 -21.72 5.10 16.37
C GLY A 325 -21.27 6.06 17.47
N GLY A 326 -21.40 7.37 17.26
CA GLY A 326 -20.93 8.45 18.15
C GLY A 326 -21.98 9.04 19.10
N GLY A 327 -23.13 8.36 19.32
CA GLY A 327 -24.26 8.82 20.13
C GLY A 327 -24.18 8.36 21.60
#